data_e994017b935dd2f37f48d4b0015e8af9
#
_entry.id   e994017b935dd2f37f48d4b0015e8af9
#
_cell.length_a   1.000
_cell.length_b   1.000
_cell.length_c   1.000
_cell.angle_alpha   90.00
_cell.angle_beta   90.00
_cell.angle_gamma   90.00
#
_symmetry.space_group_name_H-M   'P 1'
#
loop_
_entity.id
_entity.type
_entity.pdbx_description
1 polymer ?
#
loop_
_entity_poly.entity_id
_entity_poly.type
_entity_poly.pdbx_seq_one_letter_code
_entity_poly.pdbx_strand_id
1 'polypeptide(L)'
;PQAFERDPALVWQWYNWRKRLIAEKQPNAAHYASAELAKKLPELLATTQNVDGFHALAGLTGILEMHGNIYRTRCLACAAIAENREDVSPETPCSACGKARLRPDIVWFGEALPKNVLQAIYDRLRSCDAILVVGTSGTVYPAAGFAVEVRRREGHVIEINVDDAHKPYANDIYLRGRAGDILPRIVELI
;
A
#
# COMPACT_ATOMS: atom_id res chain seq x y z
N PRO A 1 1.67 -9.48 15.58
CA PRO A 1 2.45 -9.09 16.78
C PRO A 1 2.97 -10.30 17.56
N GLN A 2 2.11 -11.25 17.92
CA GLN A 2 2.45 -12.37 18.81
C GLN A 2 3.62 -13.25 18.30
N ALA A 3 3.72 -13.45 17.00
CA ALA A 3 4.85 -14.18 16.42
C ALA A 3 6.18 -13.45 16.65
N PHE A 4 6.18 -12.13 16.53
CA PHE A 4 7.37 -11.31 16.77
C PHE A 4 7.76 -11.25 18.26
N GLU A 5 6.79 -11.20 19.15
CA GLU A 5 7.04 -11.27 20.60
C GLU A 5 7.63 -12.61 21.01
N ARG A 6 7.19 -13.70 20.39
CA ARG A 6 7.64 -15.06 20.70
C ARG A 6 9.01 -15.37 20.11
N ASP A 7 9.26 -14.98 18.86
CA ASP A 7 10.50 -15.28 18.14
C ASP A 7 10.85 -14.15 17.15
N PRO A 8 11.48 -13.07 17.63
CA PRO A 8 11.90 -11.96 16.78
C PRO A 8 12.91 -12.38 15.71
N ALA A 9 13.78 -13.36 16.02
CA ALA A 9 14.83 -13.81 15.10
C ALA A 9 14.23 -14.47 13.86
N LEU A 10 13.27 -15.39 14.06
CA LEU A 10 12.56 -16.04 12.96
C LEU A 10 11.79 -15.04 12.10
N VAL A 11 11.13 -14.06 12.73
CA VAL A 11 10.39 -13.03 11.99
C VAL A 11 11.35 -12.16 11.18
N TRP A 12 12.52 -11.77 11.73
CA TRP A 12 13.51 -11.03 10.97
C TRP A 12 14.11 -11.86 9.82
N GLN A 13 14.39 -13.14 10.00
CA GLN A 13 14.83 -14.03 8.91
C GLN A 13 13.83 -14.02 7.75
N TRP A 14 12.53 -14.11 8.05
CA TRP A 14 11.47 -14.08 7.05
C TRP A 14 11.39 -12.73 6.32
N TYR A 15 11.47 -11.60 7.06
CA TYR A 15 11.44 -10.27 6.44
C TYR A 15 12.69 -9.98 5.61
N ASN A 16 13.88 -10.39 6.07
CA ASN A 16 15.13 -10.25 5.33
C ASN A 16 15.08 -11.06 4.02
N TRP A 17 14.63 -12.32 4.09
CA TRP A 17 14.41 -13.14 2.92
C TRP A 17 13.43 -12.46 1.94
N ARG A 18 12.30 -11.97 2.42
CA ARG A 18 11.29 -11.29 1.60
C ARG A 18 11.81 -10.00 0.98
N LYS A 19 12.60 -9.18 1.72
CA LYS A 19 13.26 -7.99 1.17
C LYS A 19 14.14 -8.37 -0.03
N ARG A 20 14.95 -9.42 0.09
CA ARG A 20 15.81 -9.89 -1.01
C ARG A 20 15.01 -10.33 -2.23
N LEU A 21 13.95 -11.10 -2.04
CA LEU A 21 13.05 -11.50 -3.14
C LEU A 21 12.43 -10.31 -3.87
N ILE A 22 12.00 -9.29 -3.14
CA ILE A 22 11.40 -8.08 -3.72
C ILE A 22 12.48 -7.26 -4.45
N ALA A 23 13.71 -7.17 -3.90
CA ALA A 23 14.81 -6.44 -4.52
C ALA A 23 15.23 -6.99 -5.89
N GLU A 24 14.95 -8.27 -6.17
CA GLU A 24 15.17 -8.89 -7.50
C GLU A 24 14.09 -8.52 -8.53
N LYS A 25 13.02 -7.86 -8.12
CA LYS A 25 11.87 -7.52 -8.97
C LYS A 25 11.88 -6.05 -9.32
N GLN A 26 11.10 -5.72 -10.34
CA GLN A 26 10.93 -4.35 -10.82
C GLN A 26 9.45 -3.98 -10.82
N PRO A 27 9.12 -2.68 -10.73
CA PRO A 27 7.77 -2.21 -10.98
C PRO A 27 7.27 -2.69 -12.34
N ASN A 28 6.01 -3.02 -12.43
CA ASN A 28 5.36 -3.40 -13.69
C ASN A 28 4.67 -2.18 -14.33
N ALA A 29 4.11 -2.38 -15.53
CA ALA A 29 3.45 -1.33 -16.29
C ALA A 29 2.33 -0.60 -15.52
N ALA A 30 1.61 -1.29 -14.60
CA ALA A 30 0.59 -0.64 -13.77
C ALA A 30 1.18 0.38 -12.80
N HIS A 31 2.35 0.10 -12.21
CA HIS A 31 3.01 1.04 -11.30
C HIS A 31 3.44 2.32 -12.03
N TYR A 32 4.03 2.18 -13.23
CA TYR A 32 4.41 3.32 -14.06
C TYR A 32 3.18 4.10 -14.54
N ALA A 33 2.13 3.41 -14.98
CA ALA A 33 0.87 4.05 -15.35
C ALA A 33 0.23 4.82 -14.19
N SER A 34 0.31 4.30 -12.96
CA SER A 34 -0.18 5.02 -11.77
C SER A 34 0.59 6.32 -11.54
N ALA A 35 1.91 6.32 -11.77
CA ALA A 35 2.74 7.52 -11.65
C ALA A 35 2.40 8.56 -12.74
N GLU A 36 2.18 8.10 -13.98
CA GLU A 36 1.75 9.00 -15.08
C GLU A 36 0.33 9.55 -14.84
N LEU A 37 -0.58 8.72 -14.33
CA LEU A 37 -1.93 9.16 -13.97
C LEU A 37 -1.90 10.29 -12.93
N ALA A 38 -1.04 10.17 -11.91
CA ALA A 38 -0.88 11.20 -10.89
C ALA A 38 -0.33 12.53 -11.44
N LYS A 39 0.48 12.49 -12.50
CA LYS A 39 0.94 13.70 -13.18
C LYS A 39 -0.17 14.41 -13.97
N LYS A 40 -1.05 13.61 -14.59
CA LYS A 40 -2.19 14.13 -15.37
C LYS A 40 -3.34 14.60 -14.49
N LEU A 41 -3.50 14.03 -13.30
CA LEU A 41 -4.56 14.32 -12.33
C LEU A 41 -3.94 14.83 -11.02
N PRO A 42 -3.64 16.14 -10.89
CA PRO A 42 -2.96 16.69 -9.71
C PRO A 42 -3.72 16.46 -8.40
N GLU A 43 -5.04 16.30 -8.48
CA GLU A 43 -5.90 16.02 -7.33
C GLU A 43 -5.96 14.53 -6.94
N LEU A 44 -5.28 13.65 -7.68
CA LEU A 44 -5.28 12.22 -7.38
C LEU A 44 -4.54 11.95 -6.07
N LEU A 45 -5.21 11.27 -5.14
CA LEU A 45 -4.60 10.67 -3.96
C LEU A 45 -4.41 9.18 -4.21
N ALA A 46 -3.17 8.74 -4.24
CA ALA A 46 -2.85 7.32 -4.35
C ALA A 46 -2.66 6.68 -2.97
N THR A 47 -3.23 5.51 -2.77
CA THR A 47 -3.02 4.71 -1.57
C THR A 47 -2.74 3.25 -1.94
N THR A 48 -1.90 2.58 -1.16
CA THR A 48 -1.57 1.18 -1.39
C THR A 48 -1.65 0.35 -0.12
N GLN A 49 -2.05 -0.90 -0.27
CA GLN A 49 -1.98 -1.94 0.74
C GLN A 49 -0.69 -2.76 0.63
N ASN A 50 0.04 -2.61 -0.48
CA ASN A 50 1.31 -3.29 -0.70
C ASN A 50 2.42 -2.64 0.11
N VAL A 51 3.42 -3.45 0.47
CA VAL A 51 4.56 -3.04 1.30
C VAL A 51 5.89 -3.05 0.56
N ASP A 52 5.86 -3.32 -0.76
CA ASP A 52 7.04 -3.54 -1.60
C ASP A 52 7.77 -2.26 -2.05
N GLY A 53 7.12 -1.10 -1.94
CA GLY A 53 7.68 0.18 -2.36
C GLY A 53 7.72 0.40 -3.88
N PHE A 54 7.12 -0.47 -4.69
CA PHE A 54 7.21 -0.38 -6.16
C PHE A 54 6.54 0.87 -6.75
N HIS A 55 5.49 1.38 -6.13
CA HIS A 55 4.88 2.63 -6.60
C HIS A 55 5.86 3.82 -6.50
N ALA A 56 6.57 3.94 -5.37
CA ALA A 56 7.58 4.98 -5.21
C ALA A 56 8.75 4.77 -6.18
N LEU A 57 9.19 3.53 -6.38
CA LEU A 57 10.25 3.19 -7.33
C LEU A 57 9.83 3.49 -8.79
N ALA A 58 8.55 3.38 -9.12
CA ALA A 58 7.99 3.79 -10.41
C ALA A 58 7.82 5.32 -10.58
N GLY A 59 8.14 6.10 -9.55
CA GLY A 59 8.05 7.57 -9.58
C GLY A 59 6.74 8.16 -9.07
N LEU A 60 5.85 7.36 -8.49
CA LEU A 60 4.64 7.88 -7.85
C LEU A 60 4.99 8.51 -6.50
N THR A 61 4.91 9.83 -6.43
CA THR A 61 5.15 10.61 -5.21
C THR A 61 3.88 10.77 -4.39
N GLY A 62 4.03 10.96 -3.08
CA GLY A 62 2.89 11.24 -2.20
C GLY A 62 1.94 10.06 -1.95
N ILE A 63 2.34 8.84 -2.30
CA ILE A 63 1.54 7.64 -2.05
C ILE A 63 1.38 7.38 -0.55
N LEU A 64 0.17 7.06 -0.12
CA LEU A 64 -0.14 6.67 1.24
C LEU A 64 -0.03 5.16 1.40
N GLU A 65 0.98 4.70 2.14
CA GLU A 65 1.24 3.29 2.42
C GLU A 65 0.47 2.85 3.66
N MET A 66 -0.71 2.25 3.48
CA MET A 66 -1.62 1.87 4.57
C MET A 66 -1.03 0.84 5.53
N HIS A 67 -0.23 -0.08 5.00
CA HIS A 67 0.33 -1.18 5.77
C HIS A 67 1.84 -1.04 6.03
N GLY A 68 2.39 0.17 5.82
CA GLY A 68 3.82 0.42 5.98
C GLY A 68 4.65 0.00 4.77
N ASN A 69 5.96 -0.17 4.99
CA ASN A 69 6.92 -0.49 3.94
C ASN A 69 7.97 -1.47 4.44
N ILE A 70 8.28 -2.50 3.65
CA ILE A 70 9.20 -3.58 4.03
C ILE A 70 10.66 -3.09 4.17
N TYR A 71 10.99 -1.98 3.49
CA TYR A 71 12.30 -1.34 3.55
C TYR A 71 12.42 -0.30 4.67
N ARG A 72 11.51 -0.31 5.64
CA ARG A 72 11.61 0.53 6.84
C ARG A 72 11.60 -0.31 8.11
N THR A 73 12.28 0.22 9.11
CA THR A 73 12.24 -0.30 10.49
C THR A 73 11.65 0.74 11.42
N ARG A 74 10.96 0.27 12.45
CA ARG A 74 10.44 1.09 13.54
C ARG A 74 11.06 0.65 14.86
N CYS A 75 11.53 1.60 15.65
CA CYS A 75 12.05 1.32 16.99
C CYS A 75 10.92 1.27 18.02
N LEU A 76 10.81 0.17 18.76
CA LEU A 76 9.86 0.02 19.87
C LEU A 76 10.21 0.85 21.12
N ALA A 77 11.42 1.39 21.19
CA ALA A 77 11.88 2.17 22.34
C ALA A 77 11.69 3.69 22.17
N CYS A 78 11.87 4.22 20.94
CA CYS A 78 11.78 5.66 20.68
C CYS A 78 10.85 6.02 19.54
N ALA A 79 10.16 5.05 18.95
CA ALA A 79 9.24 5.20 17.82
C ALA A 79 9.87 5.74 16.52
N ALA A 80 11.18 5.94 16.46
CA ALA A 80 11.87 6.38 15.24
C ALA A 80 11.64 5.36 14.12
N ILE A 81 11.36 5.88 12.92
CA ILE A 81 11.25 5.11 11.68
C ILE A 81 12.43 5.49 10.80
N ALA A 82 13.10 4.51 10.23
CA ALA A 82 14.22 4.72 9.32
C ALA A 82 14.16 3.74 8.15
N GLU A 83 14.61 4.18 6.98
CA GLU A 83 14.85 3.26 5.86
C GLU A 83 15.95 2.26 6.22
N ASN A 84 15.73 1.02 5.82
CA ASN A 84 16.70 -0.05 6.00
C ASN A 84 16.51 -1.12 4.91
N ARG A 85 17.48 -1.20 4.02
CA ARG A 85 17.52 -2.21 2.95
C ARG A 85 18.36 -3.42 3.32
N GLU A 86 19.20 -3.27 4.36
CA GLU A 86 20.08 -4.31 4.86
C GLU A 86 19.33 -5.34 5.72
N ASP A 87 19.97 -6.47 5.96
CA ASP A 87 19.46 -7.47 6.89
C ASP A 87 19.45 -6.90 8.32
N VAL A 88 18.40 -7.24 9.05
CA VAL A 88 18.20 -6.83 10.44
C VAL A 88 18.10 -8.07 11.31
N SER A 89 18.67 -8.00 12.51
CA SER A 89 18.54 -9.03 13.56
C SER A 89 17.95 -8.41 14.84
N PRO A 90 17.55 -9.21 15.82
CA PRO A 90 17.10 -8.71 17.12
C PRO A 90 18.12 -7.82 17.84
N GLU A 91 19.40 -8.02 17.56
CA GLU A 91 20.53 -7.29 18.17
C GLU A 91 20.86 -5.97 17.43
N THR A 92 20.28 -5.77 16.24
CA THR A 92 20.55 -4.56 15.44
C THR A 92 20.12 -3.31 16.20
N PRO A 93 21.04 -2.36 16.45
CA PRO A 93 20.71 -1.15 17.21
C PRO A 93 19.90 -0.16 16.37
N CYS A 94 19.01 0.56 17.03
CA CYS A 94 18.33 1.70 16.44
C CYS A 94 19.31 2.85 16.21
N SER A 95 19.35 3.41 15.01
CA SER A 95 20.24 4.54 14.67
C SER A 95 19.94 5.82 15.48
N ALA A 96 18.72 5.99 15.98
CA ALA A 96 18.31 7.17 16.73
C ALA A 96 18.58 7.07 18.23
N CYS A 97 18.44 5.88 18.85
CA CYS A 97 18.58 5.76 20.32
C CYS A 97 19.53 4.65 20.78
N GLY A 98 20.17 3.93 19.87
CA GLY A 98 21.13 2.86 20.18
C GLY A 98 20.54 1.57 20.75
N LYS A 99 19.25 1.51 21.07
CA LYS A 99 18.62 0.31 21.64
C LYS A 99 18.32 -0.73 20.56
N ALA A 100 18.60 -1.99 20.84
CA ALA A 100 18.28 -3.12 19.96
C ALA A 100 16.80 -3.52 20.10
N ARG A 101 15.89 -2.71 19.59
CA ARG A 101 14.43 -2.91 19.67
C ARG A 101 13.73 -2.55 18.36
N LEU A 102 14.35 -2.90 17.24
CA LEU A 102 13.76 -2.69 15.92
C LEU A 102 12.73 -3.76 15.59
N ARG A 103 11.69 -3.35 14.90
CA ARG A 103 10.73 -4.23 14.20
C ARG A 103 10.55 -3.75 12.75
N PRO A 104 10.05 -4.60 11.82
CA PRO A 104 9.59 -4.14 10.52
C PRO A 104 8.52 -3.05 10.67
N ASP A 105 8.59 -1.98 9.87
CA ASP A 105 7.55 -0.94 9.82
C ASP A 105 6.38 -1.39 8.95
N ILE A 106 5.77 -2.49 9.36
CA ILE A 106 4.63 -3.14 8.73
C ILE A 106 3.48 -3.19 9.73
N VAL A 107 2.28 -2.90 9.27
CA VAL A 107 1.06 -3.12 10.06
C VAL A 107 0.68 -4.59 9.95
N TRP A 108 0.74 -5.31 11.05
CA TRP A 108 0.33 -6.71 11.14
C TRP A 108 -1.17 -6.84 11.41
N PHE A 109 -1.74 -7.98 11.09
CA PHE A 109 -3.12 -8.28 11.45
C PHE A 109 -3.35 -8.11 12.96
N GLY A 110 -4.43 -7.41 13.31
CA GLY A 110 -4.76 -7.03 14.69
C GLY A 110 -4.14 -5.71 15.16
N GLU A 111 -3.28 -5.07 14.36
CA GLU A 111 -2.76 -3.73 14.65
C GLU A 111 -3.61 -2.64 13.99
N ALA A 112 -3.64 -1.48 14.61
CA ALA A 112 -4.29 -0.30 14.05
C ALA A 112 -3.46 0.27 12.89
N LEU A 113 -4.13 0.69 11.83
CA LEU A 113 -3.52 1.45 10.74
C LEU A 113 -3.04 2.83 11.22
N PRO A 114 -2.05 3.45 10.54
CA PRO A 114 -1.58 4.79 10.88
C PRO A 114 -2.72 5.81 10.77
N LYS A 115 -3.03 6.50 11.88
CA LYS A 115 -4.16 7.43 11.98
C LYS A 115 -4.09 8.56 10.97
N ASN A 116 -2.91 9.12 10.74
CA ASN A 116 -2.67 10.19 9.77
C ASN A 116 -2.94 9.72 8.33
N VAL A 117 -2.56 8.49 7.99
CA VAL A 117 -2.83 7.89 6.66
C VAL A 117 -4.34 7.72 6.48
N LEU A 118 -5.02 7.11 7.45
CA LEU A 118 -6.48 6.94 7.39
C LEU A 118 -7.22 8.27 7.31
N GLN A 119 -6.80 9.27 8.10
CA GLN A 119 -7.41 10.59 8.07
C GLN A 119 -7.30 11.22 6.68
N ALA A 120 -6.11 11.21 6.08
CA ALA A 120 -5.90 11.75 4.73
C ALA A 120 -6.77 11.03 3.67
N ILE A 121 -6.90 9.70 3.78
CA ILE A 121 -7.75 8.93 2.87
C ILE A 121 -9.22 9.33 3.05
N TYR A 122 -9.73 9.36 4.28
CA TYR A 122 -11.13 9.72 4.52
C TYR A 122 -11.43 11.18 4.18
N ASP A 123 -10.47 12.09 4.34
CA ASP A 123 -10.62 13.48 3.91
C ASP A 123 -10.81 13.54 2.39
N ARG A 124 -10.01 12.81 1.63
CA ARG A 124 -10.16 12.73 0.17
C ARG A 124 -11.45 12.02 -0.25
N LEU A 125 -11.82 10.92 0.39
CA LEU A 125 -13.06 10.20 0.09
C LEU A 125 -14.31 11.07 0.25
N ARG A 126 -14.26 12.12 1.09
CA ARG A 126 -15.38 13.08 1.24
C ARG A 126 -15.54 14.03 0.07
N SER A 127 -14.57 14.16 -0.81
CA SER A 127 -14.57 15.14 -1.91
C SER A 127 -14.28 14.55 -3.29
N CYS A 128 -13.88 13.27 -3.38
CA CYS A 128 -13.56 12.68 -4.69
C CYS A 128 -14.83 12.31 -5.46
N ASP A 129 -14.79 12.51 -6.77
CA ASP A 129 -15.87 12.17 -7.71
C ASP A 129 -15.77 10.72 -8.19
N ALA A 130 -14.57 10.13 -8.10
CA ALA A 130 -14.31 8.78 -8.53
C ALA A 130 -13.26 8.08 -7.66
N ILE A 131 -13.36 6.76 -7.59
CA ILE A 131 -12.32 5.89 -7.03
C ILE A 131 -11.94 4.82 -8.04
N LEU A 132 -10.62 4.65 -8.23
CA LEU A 132 -10.06 3.56 -9.02
C LEU A 132 -9.54 2.48 -8.06
N VAL A 133 -10.12 1.29 -8.13
CA VAL A 133 -9.78 0.13 -7.28
C VAL A 133 -9.01 -0.87 -8.14
N VAL A 134 -7.76 -1.19 -7.77
CA VAL A 134 -6.88 -1.97 -8.63
C VAL A 134 -6.31 -3.18 -7.90
N GLY A 135 -6.61 -4.38 -8.41
CA GLY A 135 -5.98 -5.64 -8.02
C GLY A 135 -6.13 -5.99 -6.53
N THR A 136 -7.23 -5.62 -5.90
CA THR A 136 -7.51 -5.96 -4.51
C THR A 136 -8.64 -6.99 -4.39
N SER A 137 -8.57 -7.83 -3.37
CA SER A 137 -9.64 -8.79 -3.06
C SER A 137 -10.91 -8.11 -2.53
N GLY A 138 -10.83 -6.83 -2.11
CA GLY A 138 -11.96 -6.12 -1.50
C GLY A 138 -12.47 -6.70 -0.17
N THR A 139 -11.67 -7.54 0.50
CA THR A 139 -12.07 -8.23 1.74
C THR A 139 -11.43 -7.65 3.00
N VAL A 140 -10.35 -6.86 2.85
CA VAL A 140 -9.58 -6.32 3.98
C VAL A 140 -10.07 -4.91 4.32
N TYR A 141 -10.63 -4.75 5.51
CA TYR A 141 -11.07 -3.45 6.02
C TYR A 141 -9.92 -2.67 6.66
N PRO A 142 -9.92 -1.33 6.57
CA PRO A 142 -11.00 -0.47 6.07
C PRO A 142 -10.99 -0.26 4.54
N ALA A 143 -9.96 -0.69 3.81
CA ALA A 143 -9.82 -0.44 2.37
C ALA A 143 -11.03 -0.94 1.56
N ALA A 144 -11.58 -2.10 1.92
CA ALA A 144 -12.80 -2.65 1.30
C ALA A 144 -14.02 -1.72 1.40
N GLY A 145 -14.04 -0.81 2.38
CA GLY A 145 -15.11 0.17 2.57
C GLY A 145 -14.99 1.44 1.72
N PHE A 146 -13.82 1.73 1.12
CA PHE A 146 -13.59 3.01 0.44
C PHE A 146 -14.51 3.19 -0.78
N ALA A 147 -14.68 2.15 -1.59
CA ALA A 147 -15.61 2.19 -2.72
C ALA A 147 -17.07 2.40 -2.27
N VAL A 148 -17.45 1.86 -1.10
CA VAL A 148 -18.77 2.07 -0.53
C VAL A 148 -18.99 3.54 -0.16
N GLU A 149 -17.99 4.21 0.40
CA GLU A 149 -18.09 5.64 0.75
C GLU A 149 -18.26 6.52 -0.49
N VAL A 150 -17.57 6.21 -1.58
CA VAL A 150 -17.70 6.94 -2.86
C VAL A 150 -19.10 6.72 -3.46
N ARG A 151 -19.60 5.47 -3.49
CA ARG A 151 -20.96 5.16 -3.97
C ARG A 151 -22.05 5.88 -3.20
N ARG A 152 -21.95 5.98 -1.87
CA ARG A 152 -22.94 6.70 -1.03
C ARG A 152 -23.10 8.17 -1.41
N ARG A 153 -22.12 8.71 -2.10
CA ARG A 153 -22.08 10.10 -2.56
C ARG A 153 -22.32 10.22 -4.07
N GLU A 154 -22.85 9.16 -4.68
CA GLU A 154 -23.12 9.08 -6.12
C GLU A 154 -21.85 9.23 -6.99
N GLY A 155 -20.66 9.02 -6.39
CA GLY A 155 -19.39 9.00 -7.10
C GLY A 155 -19.20 7.71 -7.91
N HIS A 156 -18.26 7.75 -8.83
CA HIS A 156 -17.97 6.64 -9.73
C HIS A 156 -16.96 5.67 -9.12
N VAL A 157 -17.22 4.37 -9.26
CA VAL A 157 -16.27 3.32 -8.89
C VAL A 157 -15.82 2.61 -10.17
N ILE A 158 -14.51 2.60 -10.37
CA ILE A 158 -13.87 1.88 -11.49
C ILE A 158 -12.99 0.80 -10.84
N GLU A 159 -13.30 -0.45 -11.11
CA GLU A 159 -12.53 -1.58 -10.60
C GLU A 159 -11.76 -2.27 -11.73
N ILE A 160 -10.47 -2.53 -11.52
CA ILE A 160 -9.61 -3.32 -12.40
C ILE A 160 -9.18 -4.56 -11.64
N ASN A 161 -9.62 -5.73 -12.09
CA ASN A 161 -9.25 -6.99 -11.46
C ASN A 161 -9.26 -8.14 -12.47
N VAL A 162 -8.52 -9.20 -12.15
CA VAL A 162 -8.51 -10.43 -12.95
C VAL A 162 -9.67 -11.37 -12.58
N ASP A 163 -10.19 -11.26 -11.36
CA ASP A 163 -11.24 -12.10 -10.80
C ASP A 163 -12.58 -11.37 -10.77
N ASP A 164 -13.67 -12.09 -11.06
CA ASP A 164 -15.05 -11.60 -10.92
C ASP A 164 -15.54 -11.62 -9.45
N ALA A 165 -14.64 -11.39 -8.49
CA ALA A 165 -14.92 -11.57 -7.06
C ALA A 165 -16.04 -10.66 -6.54
N HIS A 166 -16.30 -9.55 -7.18
CA HIS A 166 -17.36 -8.62 -6.81
C HIS A 166 -18.41 -8.53 -7.91
N LYS A 167 -19.67 -8.70 -7.53
CA LYS A 167 -20.78 -8.33 -8.45
C LYS A 167 -20.77 -6.80 -8.54
N PRO A 168 -20.58 -6.23 -9.74
CA PRO A 168 -20.62 -4.78 -9.91
C PRO A 168 -21.98 -4.24 -9.46
N TYR A 169 -21.98 -3.11 -8.77
CA TYR A 169 -23.19 -2.33 -8.59
C TYR A 169 -23.57 -1.69 -9.93
N ALA A 170 -24.84 -1.35 -10.10
CA ALA A 170 -25.37 -0.91 -11.39
C ALA A 170 -24.61 0.25 -12.06
N ASN A 171 -23.94 1.11 -11.25
CA ASN A 171 -23.21 2.28 -11.73
C ASN A 171 -21.68 2.11 -11.66
N ASP A 172 -21.17 0.91 -11.31
CA ASP A 172 -19.75 0.64 -11.27
C ASP A 172 -19.24 0.24 -12.65
N ILE A 173 -18.03 0.66 -12.97
CA ILE A 173 -17.30 0.22 -14.16
C ILE A 173 -16.35 -0.89 -13.73
N TYR A 174 -16.51 -2.07 -14.27
CA TYR A 174 -15.62 -3.20 -14.03
C TYR A 174 -14.81 -3.53 -15.27
N LEU A 175 -13.49 -3.42 -15.15
CA LEU A 175 -12.53 -3.70 -16.21
C LEU A 175 -11.77 -4.99 -15.87
N ARG A 176 -12.22 -6.09 -16.47
CA ARG A 176 -11.62 -7.40 -16.23
C ARG A 176 -10.30 -7.54 -16.97
N GLY A 177 -9.21 -7.79 -16.22
CA GLY A 177 -7.90 -8.06 -16.76
C GLY A 177 -6.76 -7.67 -15.84
N ARG A 178 -5.55 -7.81 -16.33
CA ARG A 178 -4.36 -7.43 -15.56
C ARG A 178 -4.24 -5.91 -15.50
N ALA A 179 -3.93 -5.40 -14.32
CA ALA A 179 -3.72 -3.96 -14.13
C ALA A 179 -2.61 -3.39 -15.06
N GLY A 180 -1.55 -4.18 -15.31
CA GLY A 180 -0.47 -3.81 -16.21
C GLY A 180 -0.87 -3.66 -17.68
N ASP A 181 -1.98 -4.27 -18.10
CA ASP A 181 -2.50 -4.17 -19.47
C ASP A 181 -3.56 -3.05 -19.59
N ILE A 182 -4.31 -2.80 -18.52
CA ILE A 182 -5.47 -1.87 -18.54
C ILE A 182 -5.06 -0.45 -18.17
N LEU A 183 -4.31 -0.26 -17.08
CA LEU A 183 -3.95 1.08 -16.59
C LEU A 183 -3.19 1.93 -17.61
N PRO A 184 -2.19 1.41 -18.37
CA PRO A 184 -1.53 2.18 -19.42
C PRO A 184 -2.51 2.73 -20.46
N ARG A 185 -3.50 1.91 -20.85
CA ARG A 185 -4.52 2.33 -21.82
C ARG A 185 -5.47 3.41 -21.27
N ILE A 186 -5.78 3.37 -19.98
CA ILE A 186 -6.55 4.46 -19.34
C ILE A 186 -5.73 5.76 -19.38
N VAL A 187 -4.45 5.70 -19.08
CA VAL A 187 -3.56 6.88 -19.12
C VAL A 187 -3.48 7.50 -20.52
N GLU A 188 -3.53 6.68 -21.58
CA GLU A 188 -3.55 7.16 -22.97
C GLU A 188 -4.85 7.90 -23.34
N LEU A 189 -5.95 7.62 -22.66
CA LEU A 189 -7.27 8.20 -22.93
C LEU A 189 -7.54 9.51 -22.17
N ILE A 190 -6.72 9.86 -21.20
CA ILE A 190 -6.78 11.06 -20.38
C ILE A 190 -5.64 12.02 -20.79
#